data_963727dff04e2aee13082cd0475c1775
#
_entry.id   963727dff04e2aee13082cd0475c1775
#
_cell.length_a   1.000
_cell.length_b   1.000
_cell.length_c   1.000
_cell.angle_alpha   90.00
_cell.angle_beta   90.00
_cell.angle_gamma   90.00
#
_symmetry.space_group_name_H-M   'P 1'
#
loop_
_entity.id
_entity.type
_entity.pdbx_description
1 polymer ?
#
loop_
_entity_poly.entity_id
_entity_poly.type
_entity_poly.pdbx_seq_one_letter_code
_entity_poly.pdbx_strand_id
1 'polypeptide(L)'
;MFRLAPGTSRTTRIKRVLLNLENGINYVSLFLLALIPAVEVVLRTFFRTGIPDSSAYVYHLVFLLTFLGGALTARENRHLSIVAGNEHLPERLKGPVHIINSHLAIAILTAFVWSSLSFALMAFDGSARIGIIPIRWFILFMPIGFTGIAIRILHMSSSRTVPRIAAGFGFFSGTLLAFSSIYNLLFYFYPGLPLYFDTLLNQWYLLIAPVSLVLIIVLILSAGLGNQLFVVLGGVAYLLFARTGGALESIPNEAYTMLISETIPVIPLFTLAGFILSESKAGERLVSLFHGLFAWIPGGQIIAAVLVSTFFTTFTGASGVTILALGGILYVVLHKEGPFTEKFTTGFLTASGSVGFLFPPSLTIILYAVVARISVVDMFIGAFIPGIIVMVTMMLIGIVVAYRNKVATSPFNWREVRQGLRESIWELLLPVFIIIFYFAGITTLLETASLAVVYIAVIETVVHHDLRLRDLPGVAVKAIPIIGGVLIILAMSRGLSYYIIDAQVPNVLTEWIQHNIQSKIIFLVLLNIVLIITGCFMDIFSAIMVVAPLVIPLGEVFGVHPVHLGIIFLANLELGFMTPPVGLNLFLSSYRFEKPLNQIYTNVIPFFVLQLIALLVITYVPWFTTVLLQLFG
;
A
#
# COMPACT_ATOMS: atom_id res chain seq x y z
N MET A 1 -19.85 -12.56 18.88
CA MET A 1 -20.26 -13.91 19.36
C MET A 1 -21.59 -14.29 18.69
N PHE A 2 -21.58 -14.96 17.54
CA PHE A 2 -22.81 -15.34 16.80
C PHE A 2 -23.30 -16.69 17.31
N ARG A 3 -24.52 -16.72 17.87
CA ARG A 3 -25.19 -17.95 18.29
C ARG A 3 -25.50 -18.83 17.05
N LEU A 4 -25.21 -20.11 17.14
CA LEU A 4 -25.47 -21.12 16.13
C LEU A 4 -26.98 -21.32 15.94
N ALA A 5 -27.49 -21.19 14.71
CA ALA A 5 -28.78 -21.72 14.34
C ALA A 5 -28.70 -23.26 14.34
N PRO A 6 -29.66 -23.98 14.93
CA PRO A 6 -29.70 -25.43 14.90
C PRO A 6 -29.99 -25.90 13.46
N GLY A 7 -29.09 -26.73 12.87
CA GLY A 7 -29.27 -27.30 11.54
C GLY A 7 -28.10 -27.15 10.55
N THR A 8 -26.94 -26.59 10.99
CA THR A 8 -25.79 -26.42 10.07
C THR A 8 -25.02 -27.72 9.84
N SER A 9 -24.79 -28.06 8.56
CA SER A 9 -24.01 -29.24 8.17
C SER A 9 -22.60 -29.25 8.77
N ARG A 10 -22.00 -30.43 8.98
CA ARG A 10 -20.64 -30.62 9.52
C ARG A 10 -19.59 -29.81 8.75
N THR A 11 -19.75 -29.71 7.43
CA THR A 11 -18.89 -28.91 6.53
C THR A 11 -18.98 -27.41 6.79
N THR A 12 -20.17 -26.88 7.09
CA THR A 12 -20.38 -25.46 7.42
C THR A 12 -19.74 -25.11 8.77
N ARG A 13 -19.74 -26.04 9.72
CA ARG A 13 -19.11 -25.86 11.04
C ARG A 13 -17.59 -25.82 10.93
N ILE A 14 -16.98 -26.75 10.18
CA ILE A 14 -15.52 -26.79 9.94
C ILE A 14 -15.07 -25.51 9.24
N LYS A 15 -15.76 -25.10 8.16
CA LYS A 15 -15.45 -23.86 7.44
C LYS A 15 -15.47 -22.64 8.35
N ARG A 16 -16.45 -22.54 9.25
CA ARG A 16 -16.55 -21.43 10.23
C ARG A 16 -15.41 -21.43 11.24
N VAL A 17 -15.02 -22.61 11.74
CA VAL A 17 -13.88 -22.74 12.67
C VAL A 17 -12.60 -22.28 12.01
N LEU A 18 -12.33 -22.71 10.76
CA LEU A 18 -11.14 -22.30 10.00
C LEU A 18 -11.11 -20.79 9.75
N LEU A 19 -12.26 -20.19 9.40
CA LEU A 19 -12.35 -18.74 9.20
C LEU A 19 -12.12 -17.94 10.49
N ASN A 20 -12.64 -18.44 11.60
CA ASN A 20 -12.42 -17.80 12.90
C ASN A 20 -10.97 -17.92 13.39
N LEU A 21 -10.33 -19.06 13.13
CA LEU A 21 -8.90 -19.25 13.40
C LEU A 21 -8.05 -18.30 12.58
N GLU A 22 -8.30 -18.21 11.27
CA GLU A 22 -7.59 -17.27 10.40
C GLU A 22 -7.73 -15.81 10.86
N ASN A 23 -8.96 -15.37 11.12
CA ASN A 23 -9.20 -14.02 11.65
C ASN A 23 -8.51 -13.82 13.00
N GLY A 24 -8.56 -14.84 13.88
CA GLY A 24 -7.93 -14.81 15.20
C GLY A 24 -6.41 -14.68 15.12
N ILE A 25 -5.75 -15.48 14.28
CA ILE A 25 -4.29 -15.41 14.11
C ILE A 25 -3.88 -14.05 13.57
N ASN A 26 -4.55 -13.55 12.52
CA ASN A 26 -4.27 -12.23 11.96
C ASN A 26 -4.47 -11.11 12.98
N TYR A 27 -5.59 -11.14 13.73
CA TYR A 27 -5.85 -10.17 14.78
C TYR A 27 -4.79 -10.19 15.89
N VAL A 28 -4.46 -11.39 16.39
CA VAL A 28 -3.44 -11.55 17.44
C VAL A 28 -2.08 -11.09 16.94
N SER A 29 -1.71 -11.41 15.69
CA SER A 29 -0.46 -10.94 15.08
C SER A 29 -0.40 -9.41 15.02
N LEU A 30 -1.49 -8.76 14.59
CA LEU A 30 -1.54 -7.30 14.50
C LEU A 30 -1.55 -6.64 15.90
N PHE A 31 -2.23 -7.27 16.87
CA PHE A 31 -2.23 -6.81 18.25
C PHE A 31 -0.84 -6.93 18.90
N LEU A 32 -0.17 -8.07 18.75
CA LEU A 32 1.19 -8.27 19.25
C LEU A 32 2.18 -7.34 18.56
N LEU A 33 2.02 -7.10 17.27
CA LEU A 33 2.81 -6.14 16.51
C LEU A 33 2.74 -4.73 17.10
N ALA A 34 1.55 -4.32 17.57
CA ALA A 34 1.37 -3.04 18.24
C ALA A 34 1.83 -3.05 19.71
N LEU A 35 1.69 -4.18 20.41
CA LEU A 35 1.94 -4.23 21.84
C LEU A 35 3.43 -4.43 22.17
N ILE A 36 4.15 -5.31 21.44
CA ILE A 36 5.55 -5.67 21.78
C ILE A 36 6.45 -4.44 21.79
N PRO A 37 6.52 -3.58 20.75
CA PRO A 37 7.40 -2.42 20.77
C PRO A 37 6.96 -1.38 21.80
N ALA A 38 5.66 -1.21 22.06
CA ALA A 38 5.17 -0.29 23.09
C ALA A 38 5.59 -0.73 24.49
N VAL A 39 5.48 -2.02 24.80
CA VAL A 39 5.93 -2.60 26.07
C VAL A 39 7.46 -2.50 26.18
N GLU A 40 8.20 -2.74 25.09
CA GLU A 40 9.66 -2.60 25.04
C GLU A 40 10.10 -1.19 25.47
N VAL A 41 9.46 -0.14 24.91
CA VAL A 41 9.74 1.26 25.27
C VAL A 41 9.51 1.51 26.77
N VAL A 42 8.39 1.01 27.30
CA VAL A 42 8.07 1.15 28.74
C VAL A 42 9.12 0.43 29.61
N LEU A 43 9.45 -0.81 29.27
CA LEU A 43 10.45 -1.59 30.00
C LEU A 43 11.84 -0.95 29.97
N ARG A 44 12.25 -0.46 28.79
CA ARG A 44 13.54 0.22 28.63
C ARG A 44 13.59 1.53 29.40
N THR A 45 12.51 2.33 29.37
CA THR A 45 12.50 3.65 29.97
C THR A 45 12.41 3.61 31.50
N PHE A 46 11.53 2.76 32.05
CA PHE A 46 11.25 2.74 33.50
C PHE A 46 12.03 1.66 34.25
N PHE A 47 12.31 0.52 33.61
CA PHE A 47 12.92 -0.64 34.26
C PHE A 47 14.33 -0.92 33.77
N ARG A 48 14.84 -0.19 32.77
CA ARG A 48 16.15 -0.38 32.13
C ARG A 48 16.40 -1.83 31.68
N THR A 49 15.35 -2.51 31.27
CA THR A 49 15.38 -3.87 30.74
C THR A 49 14.65 -3.89 29.39
N GLY A 50 14.76 -4.98 28.63
CA GLY A 50 14.11 -5.14 27.33
C GLY A 50 13.59 -6.57 27.15
N ILE A 51 12.82 -6.78 26.09
CA ILE A 51 12.35 -8.10 25.67
C ILE A 51 13.42 -8.68 24.73
N PRO A 52 14.08 -9.80 25.09
CA PRO A 52 15.04 -10.45 24.18
C PRO A 52 14.41 -10.74 22.82
N ASP A 53 15.14 -10.45 21.74
CA ASP A 53 14.70 -10.67 20.35
C ASP A 53 13.38 -9.97 19.94
N SER A 54 12.94 -8.92 20.68
CA SER A 54 11.67 -8.21 20.44
C SER A 54 11.50 -7.79 18.98
N SER A 55 12.53 -7.18 18.38
CA SER A 55 12.52 -6.75 16.98
C SER A 55 12.35 -7.92 16.02
N ALA A 56 13.03 -9.05 16.28
CA ALA A 56 12.90 -10.23 15.44
C ALA A 56 11.49 -10.82 15.48
N TYR A 57 10.85 -10.87 16.65
CA TYR A 57 9.44 -11.28 16.76
C TYR A 57 8.52 -10.35 15.98
N VAL A 58 8.70 -9.03 16.11
CA VAL A 58 7.90 -8.02 15.42
C VAL A 58 8.00 -8.18 13.90
N TYR A 59 9.20 -8.35 13.35
CA TYR A 59 9.39 -8.54 11.90
C TYR A 59 8.74 -9.82 11.39
N HIS A 60 8.81 -10.92 12.15
CA HIS A 60 8.17 -12.17 11.75
C HIS A 60 6.64 -12.16 11.94
N LEU A 61 6.11 -11.33 12.84
CA LEU A 61 4.66 -11.07 12.90
C LEU A 61 4.16 -10.35 11.65
N VAL A 62 4.94 -9.41 11.10
CA VAL A 62 4.62 -8.77 9.81
C VAL A 62 4.66 -9.79 8.67
N PHE A 63 5.67 -10.65 8.67
CA PHE A 63 5.77 -11.73 7.68
C PHE A 63 4.52 -12.65 7.73
N LEU A 64 4.12 -13.07 8.91
CA LEU A 64 2.88 -13.81 9.15
C LEU A 64 1.64 -13.08 8.60
N LEU A 65 1.51 -11.80 8.98
CA LEU A 65 0.40 -10.94 8.59
C LEU A 65 0.34 -10.74 7.07
N THR A 66 1.49 -10.72 6.37
CA THR A 66 1.56 -10.61 4.92
C THR A 66 0.86 -11.78 4.23
N PHE A 67 1.20 -13.00 4.57
CA PHE A 67 0.70 -14.19 3.87
C PHE A 67 -0.70 -14.61 4.34
N LEU A 68 -0.96 -14.57 5.64
CA LEU A 68 -2.29 -14.86 6.16
C LEU A 68 -3.28 -13.71 5.92
N GLY A 69 -2.82 -12.47 6.05
CA GLY A 69 -3.60 -11.28 5.69
C GLY A 69 -3.86 -11.20 4.20
N GLY A 70 -2.88 -11.53 3.35
CA GLY A 70 -3.05 -11.66 1.91
C GLY A 70 -4.08 -12.73 1.53
N ALA A 71 -4.07 -13.87 2.23
CA ALA A 71 -5.13 -14.86 2.07
C ALA A 71 -6.51 -14.29 2.47
N LEU A 72 -6.61 -13.52 3.55
CA LEU A 72 -7.85 -12.86 3.94
C LEU A 72 -8.30 -11.81 2.90
N THR A 73 -7.36 -11.06 2.32
CA THR A 73 -7.60 -10.13 1.20
C THR A 73 -8.21 -10.85 0.00
N ALA A 74 -7.70 -12.05 -0.35
CA ALA A 74 -8.27 -12.90 -1.39
C ALA A 74 -9.70 -13.32 -1.07
N ARG A 75 -9.99 -13.66 0.20
CA ARG A 75 -11.35 -14.03 0.63
C ARG A 75 -12.36 -12.92 0.41
N GLU A 76 -11.95 -11.68 0.64
CA GLU A 76 -12.81 -10.50 0.50
C GLU A 76 -12.82 -9.93 -0.92
N ASN A 77 -12.07 -10.53 -1.84
CA ASN A 77 -11.89 -10.03 -3.22
C ASN A 77 -11.38 -8.58 -3.26
N ARG A 78 -10.44 -8.25 -2.37
CA ARG A 78 -9.90 -6.88 -2.21
C ARG A 78 -8.44 -6.75 -2.63
N HIS A 79 -7.89 -7.74 -3.35
CA HIS A 79 -6.57 -7.57 -3.93
C HIS A 79 -6.58 -6.47 -4.96
N LEU A 80 -5.55 -5.63 -4.91
CA LEU A 80 -5.38 -4.55 -5.88
C LEU A 80 -5.19 -5.12 -7.28
N SER A 81 -5.98 -4.63 -8.22
CA SER A 81 -5.97 -4.97 -9.63
C SER A 81 -6.34 -3.75 -10.47
N ILE A 82 -5.88 -3.71 -11.71
CA ILE A 82 -6.24 -2.65 -12.66
C ILE A 82 -7.59 -2.99 -13.27
N VAL A 83 -8.65 -2.30 -12.84
CA VAL A 83 -10.04 -2.64 -13.23
C VAL A 83 -10.43 -2.07 -14.59
N ALA A 84 -9.76 -1.00 -15.06
CA ALA A 84 -10.15 -0.20 -16.22
C ALA A 84 -10.36 -1.01 -17.51
N GLY A 85 -9.50 -1.97 -17.82
CA GLY A 85 -9.65 -2.78 -19.03
C GLY A 85 -10.86 -3.72 -18.98
N ASN A 86 -11.21 -4.20 -17.80
CA ASN A 86 -12.33 -5.13 -17.63
C ASN A 86 -13.69 -4.46 -17.82
N GLU A 87 -13.83 -3.16 -17.52
CA GLU A 87 -15.07 -2.40 -17.73
C GLU A 87 -15.41 -2.19 -19.21
N HIS A 88 -14.38 -2.08 -20.06
CA HIS A 88 -14.55 -1.87 -21.50
C HIS A 88 -14.74 -3.18 -22.29
N LEU A 89 -14.61 -4.34 -21.64
CA LEU A 89 -14.81 -5.64 -22.30
C LEU A 89 -16.30 -5.92 -22.57
N PRO A 90 -16.62 -6.43 -23.77
CA PRO A 90 -17.94 -6.97 -24.05
C PRO A 90 -18.32 -8.05 -23.02
N GLU A 91 -19.58 -8.08 -22.57
CA GLU A 91 -20.07 -9.02 -21.55
C GLU A 91 -19.75 -10.51 -21.88
N ARG A 92 -19.73 -10.85 -23.20
CA ARG A 92 -19.41 -12.20 -23.67
C ARG A 92 -17.95 -12.61 -23.38
N LEU A 93 -17.02 -11.65 -23.28
CA LEU A 93 -15.60 -11.91 -23.05
C LEU A 93 -15.22 -11.84 -21.55
N LYS A 94 -16.00 -11.20 -20.70
CA LYS A 94 -15.72 -11.08 -19.26
C LYS A 94 -15.53 -12.43 -18.57
N GLY A 95 -16.41 -13.39 -18.88
CA GLY A 95 -16.32 -14.74 -18.31
C GLY A 95 -15.04 -15.49 -18.70
N PRO A 96 -14.74 -15.66 -20.00
CA PRO A 96 -13.49 -16.28 -20.44
C PRO A 96 -12.23 -15.58 -19.89
N VAL A 97 -12.17 -14.24 -19.92
CA VAL A 97 -11.03 -13.48 -19.38
C VAL A 97 -10.85 -13.76 -17.89
N HIS A 98 -11.93 -13.76 -17.12
CA HIS A 98 -11.86 -14.06 -15.67
C HIS A 98 -11.30 -15.48 -15.40
N ILE A 99 -11.66 -16.48 -16.23
CA ILE A 99 -11.14 -17.85 -16.11
C ILE A 99 -9.65 -17.90 -16.44
N ILE A 100 -9.22 -17.20 -17.52
CA ILE A 100 -7.81 -17.12 -17.92
C ILE A 100 -7.00 -16.43 -16.82
N ASN A 101 -7.45 -15.30 -16.31
CA ASN A 101 -6.80 -14.60 -15.20
C ASN A 101 -6.69 -15.49 -13.95
N SER A 102 -7.75 -16.23 -13.62
CA SER A 102 -7.74 -17.16 -12.51
C SER A 102 -6.75 -18.32 -12.73
N HIS A 103 -6.68 -18.87 -13.95
CA HIS A 103 -5.71 -19.91 -14.32
C HIS A 103 -4.27 -19.40 -14.16
N LEU A 104 -3.95 -18.22 -14.72
CA LEU A 104 -2.62 -17.60 -14.63
C LEU A 104 -2.24 -17.33 -13.16
N ALA A 105 -3.18 -16.78 -12.39
CA ALA A 105 -2.95 -16.51 -10.98
C ALA A 105 -2.66 -17.80 -10.19
N ILE A 106 -3.44 -18.86 -10.38
CA ILE A 106 -3.23 -20.16 -9.73
C ILE A 106 -1.89 -20.76 -10.16
N ALA A 107 -1.53 -20.66 -11.45
CA ALA A 107 -0.26 -21.19 -11.95
C ALA A 107 0.95 -20.50 -11.29
N ILE A 108 0.97 -19.18 -11.26
CA ILE A 108 2.06 -18.40 -10.63
C ILE A 108 2.09 -18.65 -9.13
N LEU A 109 0.95 -18.64 -8.44
CA LEU A 109 0.89 -18.94 -7.00
C LEU A 109 1.39 -20.35 -6.68
N THR A 110 1.08 -21.34 -7.52
CA THR A 110 1.59 -22.71 -7.35
C THR A 110 3.11 -22.75 -7.54
N ALA A 111 3.64 -22.02 -8.52
CA ALA A 111 5.08 -21.89 -8.68
C ALA A 111 5.72 -21.25 -7.44
N PHE A 112 5.10 -20.22 -6.84
CA PHE A 112 5.57 -19.65 -5.58
C PHE A 112 5.45 -20.61 -4.39
N VAL A 113 4.44 -21.49 -4.34
CA VAL A 113 4.37 -22.53 -3.30
C VAL A 113 5.61 -23.41 -3.34
N TRP A 114 6.00 -23.91 -4.51
CA TRP A 114 7.18 -24.76 -4.65
C TRP A 114 8.49 -24.02 -4.37
N SER A 115 8.69 -22.83 -4.93
CA SER A 115 9.92 -22.06 -4.71
C SER A 115 10.06 -21.59 -3.26
N SER A 116 8.96 -21.18 -2.61
CA SER A 116 9.01 -20.80 -1.19
C SER A 116 9.17 -21.99 -0.25
N LEU A 117 8.67 -23.18 -0.63
CA LEU A 117 8.91 -24.41 0.12
C LEU A 117 10.39 -24.84 0.01
N SER A 118 10.96 -24.77 -1.20
CA SER A 118 12.40 -24.99 -1.42
C SER A 118 13.24 -24.03 -0.58
N PHE A 119 12.93 -22.75 -0.63
CA PHE A 119 13.56 -21.71 0.18
C PHE A 119 13.47 -22.01 1.69
N ALA A 120 12.27 -22.36 2.20
CA ALA A 120 12.05 -22.62 3.62
C ALA A 120 12.89 -23.80 4.16
N LEU A 121 13.12 -24.81 3.34
CA LEU A 121 13.82 -26.02 3.74
C LEU A 121 15.35 -25.90 3.54
N MET A 122 15.80 -25.15 2.55
CA MET A 122 17.21 -25.13 2.13
C MET A 122 17.98 -23.88 2.58
N ALA A 123 17.31 -22.71 2.72
CA ALA A 123 18.01 -21.45 2.96
C ALA A 123 18.47 -21.25 4.41
N PHE A 124 17.93 -22.00 5.37
CA PHE A 124 18.24 -21.81 6.78
C PHE A 124 18.80 -23.09 7.40
N ASP A 125 19.85 -22.91 8.16
CA ASP A 125 20.39 -23.99 8.98
C ASP A 125 19.38 -24.39 10.06
N GLY A 126 19.37 -25.66 10.45
CA GLY A 126 18.45 -26.16 11.48
C GLY A 126 18.63 -25.51 12.87
N SER A 127 19.76 -24.83 13.07
CA SER A 127 20.11 -24.09 14.29
C SER A 127 19.56 -22.65 14.32
N ALA A 128 19.19 -22.08 13.17
CA ALA A 128 18.70 -20.70 13.07
C ALA A 128 17.34 -20.54 13.78
N ARG A 129 17.30 -19.73 14.85
CA ARG A 129 16.14 -19.54 15.73
C ARG A 129 15.92 -18.08 16.04
N ILE A 130 14.67 -17.74 16.38
CA ILE A 130 14.27 -16.49 16.99
C ILE A 130 13.75 -16.85 18.38
N GLY A 131 14.50 -16.50 19.40
CA GLY A 131 14.27 -17.04 20.73
C GLY A 131 14.27 -18.58 20.71
N ILE A 132 13.12 -19.17 21.01
CA ILE A 132 12.95 -20.64 21.03
C ILE A 132 12.42 -21.22 19.72
N ILE A 133 11.95 -20.39 18.78
CA ILE A 133 11.23 -20.82 17.57
C ILE A 133 12.20 -20.91 16.39
N PRO A 134 12.34 -22.07 15.71
CA PRO A 134 13.11 -22.16 14.47
C PRO A 134 12.54 -21.27 13.37
N ILE A 135 13.41 -20.51 12.66
CA ILE A 135 13.01 -19.58 11.58
C ILE A 135 12.18 -20.29 10.49
N ARG A 136 12.51 -21.54 10.20
CA ARG A 136 11.80 -22.36 9.20
C ARG A 136 10.27 -22.38 9.42
N TRP A 137 9.81 -22.38 10.68
CA TRP A 137 8.37 -22.38 10.98
C TRP A 137 7.68 -21.10 10.54
N PHE A 138 8.34 -19.97 10.69
CA PHE A 138 7.80 -18.71 10.18
C PHE A 138 7.74 -18.70 8.65
N ILE A 139 8.79 -19.15 7.98
CA ILE A 139 8.86 -19.14 6.52
C ILE A 139 7.82 -20.07 5.88
N LEU A 140 7.44 -21.16 6.52
CA LEU A 140 6.39 -22.05 6.04
C LEU A 140 5.00 -21.35 5.89
N PHE A 141 4.79 -20.20 6.54
CA PHE A 141 3.57 -19.41 6.29
C PHE A 141 3.53 -18.81 4.88
N MET A 142 4.66 -18.68 4.19
CA MET A 142 4.69 -18.25 2.79
C MET A 142 4.01 -19.26 1.85
N PRO A 143 4.46 -20.52 1.75
CA PRO A 143 3.77 -21.50 0.90
C PRO A 143 2.34 -21.78 1.37
N ILE A 144 2.04 -21.73 2.68
CA ILE A 144 0.67 -21.86 3.22
C ILE A 144 -0.22 -20.72 2.73
N GLY A 145 0.27 -19.47 2.81
CA GLY A 145 -0.46 -18.29 2.35
C GLY A 145 -0.74 -18.34 0.85
N PHE A 146 0.27 -18.62 0.02
CA PHE A 146 0.08 -18.76 -1.43
C PHE A 146 -0.91 -19.87 -1.79
N THR A 147 -0.85 -21.01 -1.11
CA THR A 147 -1.82 -22.09 -1.29
C THR A 147 -3.24 -21.63 -0.91
N GLY A 148 -3.39 -20.94 0.21
CA GLY A 148 -4.66 -20.38 0.66
C GLY A 148 -5.26 -19.39 -0.34
N ILE A 149 -4.43 -18.52 -0.92
CA ILE A 149 -4.84 -17.56 -1.96
C ILE A 149 -5.27 -18.32 -3.23
N ALA A 150 -4.46 -19.27 -3.72
CA ALA A 150 -4.75 -20.04 -4.93
C ALA A 150 -6.08 -20.82 -4.82
N ILE A 151 -6.33 -21.47 -3.69
CA ILE A 151 -7.60 -22.18 -3.44
C ILE A 151 -8.78 -21.20 -3.45
N ARG A 152 -8.64 -20.00 -2.91
CA ARG A 152 -9.71 -18.98 -2.90
C ARG A 152 -9.99 -18.46 -4.30
N ILE A 153 -8.97 -18.16 -5.08
CA ILE A 153 -9.12 -17.77 -6.48
C ILE A 153 -9.85 -18.87 -7.25
N LEU A 154 -9.50 -20.15 -7.04
CA LEU A 154 -10.20 -21.25 -7.66
C LEU A 154 -11.70 -21.28 -7.30
N HIS A 155 -12.04 -21.07 -6.02
CA HIS A 155 -13.44 -21.05 -5.60
C HIS A 155 -14.22 -19.88 -6.18
N MET A 156 -13.56 -18.77 -6.44
CA MET A 156 -14.16 -17.54 -6.98
C MET A 156 -14.19 -17.52 -8.51
N SER A 157 -13.39 -18.33 -9.18
CA SER A 157 -13.25 -18.34 -10.64
C SER A 157 -14.54 -18.65 -11.38
N SER A 158 -15.39 -19.54 -10.86
CA SER A 158 -16.71 -19.86 -11.42
C SER A 158 -17.57 -20.67 -10.46
N SER A 159 -18.88 -20.48 -10.55
CA SER A 159 -19.87 -21.38 -9.94
C SER A 159 -20.07 -22.67 -10.74
N ARG A 160 -19.74 -22.67 -12.04
CA ARG A 160 -19.89 -23.83 -12.95
C ARG A 160 -18.66 -24.73 -12.86
N THR A 161 -18.86 -26.06 -12.97
CA THR A 161 -17.79 -27.07 -12.80
C THR A 161 -16.72 -26.96 -13.87
N VAL A 162 -17.08 -26.93 -15.15
CA VAL A 162 -16.13 -26.94 -16.28
C VAL A 162 -15.18 -25.73 -16.27
N PRO A 163 -15.67 -24.48 -16.16
CA PRO A 163 -14.78 -23.31 -16.04
C PRO A 163 -13.88 -23.36 -14.79
N ARG A 164 -14.38 -23.92 -13.68
CA ARG A 164 -13.58 -24.09 -12.45
C ARG A 164 -12.45 -25.11 -12.64
N ILE A 165 -12.70 -26.21 -13.36
CA ILE A 165 -11.66 -27.19 -13.72
C ILE A 165 -10.61 -26.53 -14.62
N ALA A 166 -11.03 -25.71 -15.61
CA ALA A 166 -10.11 -24.98 -16.47
C ALA A 166 -9.20 -24.01 -15.70
N ALA A 167 -9.75 -23.27 -14.72
CA ALA A 167 -8.95 -22.47 -13.82
C ALA A 167 -8.03 -23.33 -12.94
N GLY A 168 -8.53 -24.46 -12.43
CA GLY A 168 -7.78 -25.41 -11.60
C GLY A 168 -6.62 -26.09 -12.30
N PHE A 169 -6.63 -26.17 -13.63
CA PHE A 169 -5.48 -26.64 -14.40
C PHE A 169 -4.23 -25.78 -14.18
N GLY A 170 -4.41 -24.57 -13.60
CA GLY A 170 -3.32 -23.72 -13.13
C GLY A 170 -2.41 -24.40 -12.09
N PHE A 171 -2.91 -25.32 -11.27
CA PHE A 171 -2.07 -26.10 -10.35
C PHE A 171 -1.08 -27.00 -11.11
N PHE A 172 -1.52 -27.62 -12.18
CA PHE A 172 -0.66 -28.44 -13.01
C PHE A 172 0.37 -27.59 -13.76
N SER A 173 -0.05 -26.54 -14.45
CA SER A 173 0.87 -25.65 -15.19
C SER A 173 1.84 -24.94 -14.26
N GLY A 174 1.41 -24.53 -13.06
CA GLY A 174 2.29 -23.95 -12.03
C GLY A 174 3.33 -24.92 -11.49
N THR A 175 2.97 -26.21 -11.32
CA THR A 175 3.92 -27.26 -10.93
C THR A 175 4.96 -27.50 -12.03
N LEU A 176 4.56 -27.45 -13.31
CA LEU A 176 5.50 -27.52 -14.43
C LEU A 176 6.44 -26.29 -14.47
N LEU A 177 5.91 -25.10 -14.22
CA LEU A 177 6.75 -23.88 -14.11
C LEU A 177 7.76 -23.98 -12.97
N ALA A 178 7.43 -24.67 -11.89
CA ALA A 178 8.26 -24.83 -10.71
C ALA A 178 9.24 -26.02 -10.78
N PHE A 179 9.44 -26.62 -11.92
CA PHE A 179 10.24 -27.84 -12.05
C PHE A 179 11.65 -27.69 -11.44
N SER A 180 12.33 -26.57 -11.65
CA SER A 180 13.65 -26.29 -11.07
C SER A 180 13.61 -26.31 -9.53
N SER A 181 12.62 -25.66 -8.91
CA SER A 181 12.48 -25.64 -7.44
C SER A 181 12.11 -27.05 -6.90
N ILE A 182 11.32 -27.81 -7.64
CA ILE A 182 11.00 -29.21 -7.29
C ILE A 182 12.25 -30.07 -7.39
N TYR A 183 13.06 -29.88 -8.46
CA TYR A 183 14.35 -30.57 -8.59
C TYR A 183 15.28 -30.28 -7.40
N ASN A 184 15.42 -29.01 -7.01
CA ASN A 184 16.22 -28.62 -5.86
C ASN A 184 15.73 -29.30 -4.57
N LEU A 185 14.43 -29.38 -4.33
CA LEU A 185 13.83 -30.11 -3.20
C LEU A 185 14.13 -31.61 -3.25
N LEU A 186 14.00 -32.25 -4.40
CA LEU A 186 14.31 -33.66 -4.57
C LEU A 186 15.79 -33.94 -4.31
N PHE A 187 16.67 -33.09 -4.84
CA PHE A 187 18.11 -33.21 -4.63
C PHE A 187 18.49 -33.01 -3.15
N TYR A 188 17.83 -32.10 -2.43
CA TYR A 188 18.04 -31.90 -1.00
C TYR A 188 17.73 -33.17 -0.18
N PHE A 189 16.64 -33.87 -0.48
CA PHE A 189 16.26 -35.09 0.22
C PHE A 189 17.00 -36.33 -0.29
N TYR A 190 17.38 -36.34 -1.57
CA TYR A 190 18.04 -37.45 -2.24
C TYR A 190 19.24 -36.96 -3.07
N PRO A 191 20.41 -36.72 -2.42
CA PRO A 191 21.60 -36.21 -3.13
C PRO A 191 22.15 -37.13 -4.24
N GLY A 192 21.72 -38.37 -4.29
CA GLY A 192 22.09 -39.37 -5.29
C GLY A 192 21.10 -39.47 -6.45
N LEU A 193 20.38 -38.40 -6.81
CA LEU A 193 19.47 -38.41 -7.95
C LEU A 193 20.20 -38.85 -9.24
N PRO A 194 19.56 -39.71 -10.08
CA PRO A 194 20.15 -40.11 -11.35
C PRO A 194 20.40 -38.93 -12.29
N LEU A 195 21.50 -39.00 -13.08
CA LEU A 195 21.88 -38.01 -14.11
C LEU A 195 20.74 -37.70 -15.11
N TYR A 196 19.77 -38.56 -15.24
CA TYR A 196 18.58 -38.33 -16.04
C TYR A 196 17.78 -37.09 -15.59
N PHE A 197 17.73 -36.81 -14.30
CA PHE A 197 17.05 -35.64 -13.78
C PHE A 197 17.76 -34.33 -14.13
N ASP A 198 19.11 -34.34 -14.20
CA ASP A 198 19.90 -33.19 -14.68
C ASP A 198 19.61 -32.90 -16.16
N THR A 199 19.47 -33.98 -16.95
CA THR A 199 19.09 -33.85 -18.36
C THR A 199 17.68 -33.26 -18.50
N LEU A 200 16.73 -33.67 -17.69
CA LEU A 200 15.37 -33.11 -17.66
C LEU A 200 15.37 -31.64 -17.24
N LEU A 201 16.19 -31.27 -16.25
CA LEU A 201 16.33 -29.87 -15.83
C LEU A 201 16.88 -29.00 -16.96
N ASN A 202 17.90 -29.46 -17.66
CA ASN A 202 18.47 -28.75 -18.81
C ASN A 202 17.44 -28.61 -19.95
N GLN A 203 16.68 -29.65 -20.24
CA GLN A 203 15.59 -29.59 -21.23
C GLN A 203 14.49 -28.60 -20.79
N TRP A 204 14.16 -28.57 -19.51
CA TRP A 204 13.20 -27.60 -18.97
C TRP A 204 13.68 -26.16 -19.19
N TYR A 205 14.96 -25.83 -18.92
CA TYR A 205 15.51 -24.50 -19.19
C TYR A 205 15.44 -24.13 -20.67
N LEU A 206 15.72 -25.06 -21.58
CA LEU A 206 15.61 -24.83 -23.03
C LEU A 206 14.18 -24.56 -23.47
N LEU A 207 13.19 -25.22 -22.85
CA LEU A 207 11.77 -25.02 -23.17
C LEU A 207 11.21 -23.74 -22.56
N ILE A 208 11.57 -23.43 -21.30
CA ILE A 208 11.01 -22.28 -20.57
C ILE A 208 11.51 -20.95 -21.13
N ALA A 209 12.73 -20.86 -21.66
CA ALA A 209 13.32 -19.63 -22.12
C ALA A 209 12.50 -18.91 -23.23
N PRO A 210 12.05 -19.56 -24.32
CA PRO A 210 11.18 -18.94 -25.31
C PRO A 210 9.74 -18.77 -24.81
N VAL A 211 9.20 -19.73 -24.04
CA VAL A 211 7.82 -19.70 -23.55
C VAL A 211 7.61 -18.60 -22.52
N SER A 212 8.61 -18.33 -21.69
CA SER A 212 8.52 -17.29 -20.65
C SER A 212 8.25 -15.89 -21.23
N LEU A 213 8.81 -15.56 -22.40
CA LEU A 213 8.57 -14.25 -23.03
C LEU A 213 7.09 -14.07 -23.40
N VAL A 214 6.48 -15.11 -23.96
CA VAL A 214 5.06 -15.09 -24.31
C VAL A 214 4.21 -14.99 -23.04
N LEU A 215 4.55 -15.77 -22.01
CA LEU A 215 3.83 -15.73 -20.73
C LEU A 215 3.97 -14.38 -20.01
N ILE A 216 5.13 -13.72 -20.09
CA ILE A 216 5.34 -12.37 -19.57
C ILE A 216 4.40 -11.38 -20.26
N ILE A 217 4.33 -11.41 -21.59
CA ILE A 217 3.43 -10.54 -22.34
C ILE A 217 1.97 -10.80 -21.94
N VAL A 218 1.57 -12.07 -21.84
CA VAL A 218 0.22 -12.46 -21.42
C VAL A 218 -0.08 -11.99 -19.99
N LEU A 219 0.87 -12.10 -19.06
CA LEU A 219 0.72 -11.61 -17.69
C LEU A 219 0.57 -10.09 -17.64
N ILE A 220 1.38 -9.34 -18.39
CA ILE A 220 1.29 -7.88 -18.47
C ILE A 220 -0.06 -7.45 -19.05
N LEU A 221 -0.52 -8.10 -20.11
CA LEU A 221 -1.85 -7.84 -20.67
C LEU A 221 -2.97 -8.20 -19.68
N SER A 222 -2.80 -9.29 -18.93
CA SER A 222 -3.77 -9.73 -17.91
C SER A 222 -3.89 -8.71 -16.76
N ALA A 223 -2.84 -7.95 -16.44
CA ALA A 223 -2.91 -6.86 -15.48
C ALA A 223 -3.97 -5.83 -15.88
N GLY A 224 -3.93 -5.38 -17.15
CA GLY A 224 -4.93 -4.46 -17.70
C GLY A 224 -6.35 -5.05 -17.75
N LEU A 225 -6.48 -6.37 -17.69
CA LEU A 225 -7.74 -7.11 -17.71
C LEU A 225 -8.23 -7.53 -16.30
N GLY A 226 -7.65 -6.95 -15.25
CA GLY A 226 -8.11 -7.13 -13.86
C GLY A 226 -7.46 -8.29 -13.11
N ASN A 227 -6.31 -8.81 -13.56
CA ASN A 227 -5.54 -9.76 -12.76
C ASN A 227 -4.88 -9.05 -11.57
N GLN A 228 -4.64 -9.78 -10.48
CA GLN A 228 -4.06 -9.20 -9.26
C GLN A 228 -2.60 -8.75 -9.50
N LEU A 229 -2.27 -7.52 -9.08
CA LEU A 229 -0.96 -6.92 -9.33
C LEU A 229 0.19 -7.73 -8.74
N PHE A 230 0.06 -8.27 -7.53
CA PHE A 230 1.12 -9.07 -6.91
C PHE A 230 1.44 -10.35 -7.70
N VAL A 231 0.41 -10.96 -8.33
CA VAL A 231 0.59 -12.13 -9.23
C VAL A 231 1.35 -11.72 -10.49
N VAL A 232 0.99 -10.59 -11.06
CA VAL A 232 1.64 -10.09 -12.28
C VAL A 232 3.09 -9.73 -12.00
N LEU A 233 3.36 -8.91 -10.99
CA LEU A 233 4.72 -8.46 -10.66
C LEU A 233 5.62 -9.62 -10.28
N GLY A 234 5.16 -10.48 -9.37
CA GLY A 234 5.91 -11.65 -8.97
C GLY A 234 6.05 -12.69 -10.07
N GLY A 235 5.00 -12.89 -10.88
CA GLY A 235 5.01 -13.82 -12.01
C GLY A 235 5.95 -13.39 -13.12
N VAL A 236 6.00 -12.09 -13.43
CA VAL A 236 6.99 -11.53 -14.38
C VAL A 236 8.40 -11.77 -13.85
N ALA A 237 8.68 -11.47 -12.58
CA ALA A 237 9.97 -11.74 -11.95
C ALA A 237 10.33 -13.24 -12.06
N TYR A 238 9.39 -14.11 -11.71
CA TYR A 238 9.57 -15.57 -11.76
C TYR A 238 9.96 -16.06 -13.16
N LEU A 239 9.23 -15.62 -14.17
CA LEU A 239 9.48 -16.00 -15.57
C LEU A 239 10.79 -15.41 -16.12
N LEU A 240 11.17 -14.22 -15.69
CA LEU A 240 12.44 -13.60 -16.05
C LEU A 240 13.62 -14.39 -15.47
N PHE A 241 13.57 -14.78 -14.17
CA PHE A 241 14.57 -15.66 -13.56
C PHE A 241 14.61 -17.04 -14.21
N ALA A 242 13.44 -17.64 -14.47
CA ALA A 242 13.35 -18.92 -15.16
C ALA A 242 13.99 -18.87 -16.56
N ARG A 243 13.82 -17.77 -17.28
CA ARG A 243 14.39 -17.56 -18.62
C ARG A 243 15.91 -17.49 -18.62
N THR A 244 16.50 -16.83 -17.62
CA THR A 244 17.96 -16.62 -17.54
C THR A 244 18.68 -17.77 -16.84
N GLY A 245 17.97 -18.78 -16.37
CA GLY A 245 18.53 -19.89 -15.59
C GLY A 245 18.92 -19.49 -14.16
N GLY A 246 18.39 -18.38 -13.66
CA GLY A 246 18.60 -17.90 -12.30
C GLY A 246 17.86 -18.73 -11.24
N ALA A 247 18.28 -18.60 -9.99
CA ALA A 247 17.67 -19.30 -8.86
C ALA A 247 16.27 -18.73 -8.59
N LEU A 248 15.25 -19.56 -8.77
CA LEU A 248 13.84 -19.16 -8.55
C LEU A 248 13.55 -18.87 -7.07
N GLU A 249 14.34 -19.42 -6.17
CA GLU A 249 14.32 -19.19 -4.72
C GLU A 249 14.77 -17.76 -4.34
N SER A 250 15.39 -17.02 -5.25
CA SER A 250 15.72 -15.61 -5.05
C SER A 250 14.49 -14.75 -4.79
N ILE A 251 13.32 -15.07 -5.41
CA ILE A 251 12.10 -14.30 -5.23
C ILE A 251 11.55 -14.43 -3.79
N PRO A 252 11.31 -15.63 -3.24
CA PRO A 252 10.92 -15.76 -1.84
C PRO A 252 11.99 -15.26 -0.86
N ASN A 253 13.29 -15.34 -1.19
CA ASN A 253 14.36 -14.78 -0.38
C ASN A 253 14.27 -13.24 -0.32
N GLU A 254 14.12 -12.57 -1.45
CA GLU A 254 13.97 -11.12 -1.50
C GLU A 254 12.68 -10.65 -0.81
N ALA A 255 11.58 -11.39 -0.98
CA ALA A 255 10.34 -11.14 -0.25
C ALA A 255 10.53 -11.26 1.27
N TYR A 256 11.23 -12.31 1.73
CA TYR A 256 11.56 -12.50 3.14
C TYR A 256 12.43 -11.36 3.67
N THR A 257 13.54 -11.07 3.01
CA THR A 257 14.49 -10.02 3.42
C THR A 257 13.81 -8.64 3.52
N MET A 258 12.91 -8.34 2.60
CA MET A 258 12.15 -7.10 2.65
C MET A 258 11.19 -7.06 3.85
N LEU A 259 10.40 -8.12 4.05
CA LEU A 259 9.36 -8.14 5.07
C LEU A 259 9.91 -8.12 6.49
N ILE A 260 11.14 -8.62 6.71
CA ILE A 260 11.83 -8.56 8.01
C ILE A 260 12.67 -7.29 8.20
N SER A 261 12.55 -6.30 7.31
CA SER A 261 13.25 -5.03 7.49
C SER A 261 12.59 -4.15 8.54
N GLU A 262 13.39 -3.30 9.19
CA GLU A 262 13.01 -2.48 10.34
C GLU A 262 11.81 -1.55 10.08
N THR A 263 11.66 -1.07 8.86
CA THR A 263 10.66 -0.05 8.51
C THR A 263 9.32 -0.63 8.06
N ILE A 264 9.27 -1.87 7.59
CA ILE A 264 8.03 -2.47 7.08
C ILE A 264 6.94 -2.64 8.14
N PRO A 265 7.24 -2.97 9.42
CA PRO A 265 6.22 -3.04 10.47
C PRO A 265 5.47 -1.73 10.73
N VAL A 266 6.05 -0.61 10.35
CA VAL A 266 5.43 0.72 10.48
C VAL A 266 4.16 0.84 9.62
N ILE A 267 4.14 0.16 8.46
CA ILE A 267 3.00 0.17 7.53
C ILE A 267 1.71 -0.37 8.18
N PRO A 268 1.68 -1.60 8.70
CA PRO A 268 0.49 -2.12 9.37
C PRO A 268 0.10 -1.31 10.61
N LEU A 269 1.07 -0.76 11.35
CA LEU A 269 0.80 0.01 12.55
C LEU A 269 0.10 1.34 12.24
N PHE A 270 0.65 2.18 11.36
CA PHE A 270 -0.03 3.42 10.99
C PHE A 270 -1.35 3.17 10.25
N THR A 271 -1.42 2.12 9.43
CA THR A 271 -2.71 1.72 8.83
C THR A 271 -3.74 1.41 9.90
N LEU A 272 -3.38 0.64 10.93
CA LEU A 272 -4.27 0.34 12.05
C LEU A 272 -4.69 1.60 12.82
N ALA A 273 -3.75 2.50 13.13
CA ALA A 273 -4.04 3.78 13.77
C ALA A 273 -5.05 4.61 12.95
N GLY A 274 -4.84 4.69 11.62
CA GLY A 274 -5.76 5.35 10.70
C GLY A 274 -7.16 4.71 10.67
N PHE A 275 -7.24 3.37 10.74
CA PHE A 275 -8.53 2.67 10.83
C PHE A 275 -9.24 2.92 12.16
N ILE A 276 -8.55 2.94 13.29
CA ILE A 276 -9.14 3.27 14.59
C ILE A 276 -9.73 4.69 14.55
N LEU A 277 -8.98 5.67 14.02
CA LEU A 277 -9.46 7.04 13.82
C LEU A 277 -10.68 7.11 12.88
N SER A 278 -10.68 6.34 11.78
CA SER A 278 -11.76 6.38 10.79
C SER A 278 -13.06 5.71 11.26
N GLU A 279 -12.98 4.76 12.18
CA GLU A 279 -14.14 4.08 12.77
C GLU A 279 -14.67 4.77 14.02
N SER A 280 -13.95 5.80 14.51
CA SER A 280 -14.37 6.66 15.63
C SER A 280 -15.05 7.95 15.11
N LYS A 281 -15.43 8.84 16.01
CA LYS A 281 -15.94 10.17 15.68
C LYS A 281 -14.85 11.24 15.54
N ALA A 282 -13.57 10.84 15.47
CA ALA A 282 -12.44 11.76 15.33
C ALA A 282 -12.62 12.70 14.11
N GLY A 283 -13.11 12.16 12.98
CA GLY A 283 -13.40 12.95 11.78
C GLY A 283 -14.41 14.07 12.03
N GLU A 284 -15.51 13.77 12.73
CA GLU A 284 -16.55 14.75 13.05
C GLU A 284 -16.01 15.84 13.99
N ARG A 285 -15.24 15.47 15.02
CA ARG A 285 -14.62 16.41 15.96
C ARG A 285 -13.63 17.36 15.26
N LEU A 286 -12.77 16.82 14.41
CA LEU A 286 -11.83 17.65 13.65
C LEU A 286 -12.53 18.58 12.64
N VAL A 287 -13.58 18.11 11.97
CA VAL A 287 -14.41 18.96 11.09
C VAL A 287 -15.05 20.10 11.91
N SER A 288 -15.61 19.81 13.09
CA SER A 288 -16.21 20.82 13.97
C SER A 288 -15.19 21.86 14.42
N LEU A 289 -14.00 21.44 14.84
CA LEU A 289 -12.92 22.36 15.24
C LEU A 289 -12.51 23.27 14.09
N PHE A 290 -12.15 22.70 12.94
CA PHE A 290 -11.65 23.48 11.81
C PHE A 290 -12.76 24.34 11.19
N HIS A 291 -14.02 23.89 11.24
CA HIS A 291 -15.15 24.74 10.88
C HIS A 291 -15.24 25.96 11.80
N GLY A 292 -15.20 25.76 13.12
CA GLY A 292 -15.21 26.87 14.08
C GLY A 292 -14.04 27.86 13.90
N LEU A 293 -12.83 27.34 13.56
CA LEU A 293 -11.66 28.18 13.32
C LEU A 293 -11.74 29.02 12.05
N PHE A 294 -12.37 28.52 10.99
CA PHE A 294 -12.31 29.12 9.66
C PHE A 294 -13.67 29.56 9.10
N ALA A 295 -14.80 29.35 9.78
CA ALA A 295 -16.15 29.70 9.31
C ALA A 295 -16.35 31.19 9.01
N TRP A 296 -15.51 32.06 9.57
CA TRP A 296 -15.49 33.51 9.33
C TRP A 296 -14.79 33.91 8.02
N ILE A 297 -14.05 32.97 7.41
CA ILE A 297 -13.41 33.16 6.10
C ILE A 297 -14.33 32.62 5.02
N PRO A 298 -14.55 33.36 3.89
CA PRO A 298 -15.26 32.80 2.75
C PRO A 298 -14.59 31.49 2.28
N GLY A 299 -15.31 30.38 2.29
CA GLY A 299 -14.74 29.08 1.97
C GLY A 299 -14.05 28.35 3.14
N GLY A 300 -14.23 28.80 4.38
CA GLY A 300 -13.67 28.15 5.57
C GLY A 300 -14.00 26.67 5.70
N GLN A 301 -15.16 26.24 5.21
CA GLN A 301 -15.53 24.82 5.13
C GLN A 301 -14.58 24.01 4.23
N ILE A 302 -14.06 24.61 3.16
CA ILE A 302 -13.05 23.98 2.28
C ILE A 302 -11.72 23.85 3.01
N ILE A 303 -11.31 24.90 3.73
CA ILE A 303 -10.09 24.86 4.55
C ILE A 303 -10.19 23.72 5.57
N ALA A 304 -11.31 23.62 6.28
CA ALA A 304 -11.58 22.53 7.21
C ALA A 304 -11.50 21.16 6.53
N ALA A 305 -12.12 21.00 5.37
CA ALA A 305 -12.13 19.75 4.63
C ALA A 305 -10.73 19.33 4.16
N VAL A 306 -9.90 20.27 3.66
CA VAL A 306 -8.50 20.00 3.29
C VAL A 306 -7.70 19.54 4.50
N LEU A 307 -7.78 20.27 5.62
CA LEU A 307 -7.02 19.95 6.83
C LEU A 307 -7.39 18.57 7.38
N VAL A 308 -8.69 18.25 7.45
CA VAL A 308 -9.17 16.94 7.91
C VAL A 308 -8.72 15.84 6.95
N SER A 309 -8.89 16.03 5.63
CA SER A 309 -8.46 15.05 4.63
C SER A 309 -6.95 14.82 4.70
N THR A 310 -6.15 15.89 4.81
CA THR A 310 -4.70 15.82 4.96
C THR A 310 -4.32 15.03 6.21
N PHE A 311 -4.92 15.35 7.35
CA PHE A 311 -4.68 14.65 8.61
C PHE A 311 -4.93 13.13 8.46
N PHE A 312 -6.08 12.73 7.94
CA PHE A 312 -6.41 11.31 7.80
C PHE A 312 -5.53 10.59 6.78
N THR A 313 -5.25 11.22 5.64
CA THR A 313 -4.41 10.59 4.61
C THR A 313 -2.97 10.43 5.08
N THR A 314 -2.45 11.37 5.86
CA THR A 314 -1.12 11.26 6.47
C THR A 314 -0.98 9.98 7.30
N PHE A 315 -1.96 9.64 8.13
CA PHE A 315 -1.90 8.43 8.97
C PHE A 315 -2.28 7.16 8.22
N THR A 316 -3.28 7.21 7.34
CA THR A 316 -3.71 6.00 6.62
C THR A 316 -2.75 5.61 5.51
N GLY A 317 -1.99 6.57 4.97
CA GLY A 317 -1.13 6.37 3.81
C GLY A 317 -1.87 5.97 2.54
N ALA A 318 -3.20 6.08 2.54
CA ALA A 318 -4.06 5.64 1.45
C ALA A 318 -5.20 6.63 1.20
N SER A 319 -5.16 7.33 0.07
CA SER A 319 -6.21 8.29 -0.33
C SER A 319 -7.60 7.64 -0.37
N GLY A 320 -7.65 6.37 -0.74
CA GLY A 320 -8.88 5.62 -0.80
C GLY A 320 -9.60 5.49 0.53
N VAL A 321 -8.86 5.30 1.63
CA VAL A 321 -9.45 5.25 2.98
C VAL A 321 -10.08 6.60 3.33
N THR A 322 -9.37 7.69 3.06
CA THR A 322 -9.87 9.06 3.30
C THR A 322 -11.13 9.36 2.50
N ILE A 323 -11.15 9.04 1.20
CA ILE A 323 -12.32 9.26 0.33
C ILE A 323 -13.52 8.42 0.81
N LEU A 324 -13.31 7.15 1.12
CA LEU A 324 -14.39 6.25 1.52
C LEU A 324 -14.93 6.55 2.93
N ALA A 325 -14.05 6.82 3.89
CA ALA A 325 -14.44 7.08 5.27
C ALA A 325 -15.00 8.49 5.45
N LEU A 326 -14.21 9.52 5.09
CA LEU A 326 -14.57 10.93 5.34
C LEU A 326 -15.40 11.56 4.24
N GLY A 327 -15.25 11.07 2.99
CA GLY A 327 -15.91 11.69 1.83
C GLY A 327 -17.42 11.88 2.02
N GLY A 328 -18.11 10.97 2.71
CA GLY A 328 -19.54 11.10 2.99
C GLY A 328 -19.87 12.25 3.94
N ILE A 329 -19.13 12.36 5.04
CA ILE A 329 -19.31 13.44 6.04
C ILE A 329 -19.00 14.79 5.38
N LEU A 330 -17.87 14.90 4.72
CA LEU A 330 -17.44 16.13 4.05
C LEU A 330 -18.36 16.51 2.89
N TYR A 331 -18.95 15.54 2.20
CA TYR A 331 -19.96 15.81 1.14
C TYR A 331 -21.23 16.45 1.72
N VAL A 332 -21.69 15.98 2.88
CA VAL A 332 -22.83 16.57 3.59
C VAL A 332 -22.51 18.02 3.98
N VAL A 333 -21.37 18.24 4.63
CA VAL A 333 -20.93 19.57 5.10
C VAL A 333 -20.73 20.58 3.95
N LEU A 334 -20.18 20.13 2.81
CA LEU A 334 -19.88 21.04 1.70
C LEU A 334 -21.06 21.26 0.74
N HIS A 335 -21.86 20.22 0.49
CA HIS A 335 -22.92 20.26 -0.52
C HIS A 335 -24.33 20.26 0.05
N LYS A 336 -24.68 19.33 0.96
CA LYS A 336 -26.06 19.23 1.45
C LYS A 336 -26.42 20.35 2.43
N GLU A 337 -25.52 20.68 3.33
CA GLU A 337 -25.65 21.73 4.32
C GLU A 337 -24.85 22.99 3.94
N GLY A 338 -23.91 22.85 3.01
CA GLY A 338 -23.02 23.90 2.56
C GLY A 338 -23.40 24.53 1.22
N PRO A 339 -22.72 25.59 0.84
CA PRO A 339 -23.06 26.43 -0.31
C PRO A 339 -22.47 25.94 -1.64
N PHE A 340 -21.73 24.82 -1.64
CA PHE A 340 -20.99 24.38 -2.82
C PHE A 340 -21.85 23.45 -3.71
N THR A 341 -21.65 23.56 -5.02
CA THR A 341 -22.33 22.70 -5.98
C THR A 341 -21.83 21.27 -5.88
N GLU A 342 -22.67 20.31 -6.22
CA GLU A 342 -22.31 18.89 -6.26
C GLU A 342 -21.06 18.62 -7.14
N LYS A 343 -21.02 19.29 -8.32
CA LYS A 343 -19.88 19.21 -9.24
C LYS A 343 -18.57 19.62 -8.59
N PHE A 344 -18.56 20.75 -7.90
CA PHE A 344 -17.38 21.25 -7.20
C PHE A 344 -17.00 20.31 -6.06
N THR A 345 -17.96 19.92 -5.22
CA THR A 345 -17.72 19.11 -4.02
C THR A 345 -17.15 17.73 -4.35
N THR A 346 -17.72 17.03 -5.34
CA THR A 346 -17.22 15.72 -5.74
C THR A 346 -15.81 15.80 -6.34
N GLY A 347 -15.53 16.79 -7.21
CA GLY A 347 -14.20 17.02 -7.75
C GLY A 347 -13.18 17.37 -6.67
N PHE A 348 -13.55 18.27 -5.76
CA PHE A 348 -12.72 18.71 -4.64
C PHE A 348 -12.36 17.54 -3.71
N LEU A 349 -13.35 16.75 -3.26
CA LEU A 349 -13.12 15.62 -2.35
C LEU A 349 -12.30 14.50 -3.01
N THR A 350 -12.45 14.31 -4.32
CA THR A 350 -11.61 13.38 -5.08
C THR A 350 -10.14 13.83 -5.07
N ALA A 351 -9.89 15.13 -5.26
CA ALA A 351 -8.54 15.68 -5.30
C ALA A 351 -7.91 15.81 -3.91
N SER A 352 -8.69 16.21 -2.90
CA SER A 352 -8.16 16.41 -1.53
C SER A 352 -7.81 15.10 -0.82
N GLY A 353 -8.28 13.95 -1.32
CA GLY A 353 -8.03 12.64 -0.71
C GLY A 353 -6.55 12.25 -0.65
N SER A 354 -5.69 12.76 -1.51
CA SER A 354 -4.27 12.41 -1.59
C SER A 354 -3.30 13.46 -1.03
N VAL A 355 -3.76 14.65 -0.70
CA VAL A 355 -2.91 15.77 -0.22
C VAL A 355 -2.02 15.39 0.97
N GLY A 356 -2.47 14.49 1.82
CA GLY A 356 -1.71 14.04 2.99
C GLY A 356 -0.49 13.16 2.69
N PHE A 357 -0.28 12.71 1.46
CA PHE A 357 0.88 11.86 1.12
C PHE A 357 2.22 12.54 1.34
N LEU A 358 2.29 13.86 1.19
CA LEU A 358 3.51 14.65 1.37
C LEU A 358 3.71 15.16 2.82
N PHE A 359 2.82 14.79 3.76
CA PHE A 359 2.97 15.22 5.16
C PHE A 359 3.50 14.10 6.05
N PRO A 360 4.48 14.40 6.94
CA PRO A 360 4.92 13.45 7.96
C PRO A 360 3.77 13.11 8.95
N PRO A 361 3.64 11.86 9.39
CA PRO A 361 4.45 10.67 9.14
C PRO A 361 3.90 9.76 8.01
N SER A 362 3.77 10.27 6.79
CA SER A 362 3.18 9.52 5.67
C SER A 362 3.94 8.24 5.34
N LEU A 363 3.19 7.15 5.18
CA LEU A 363 3.72 5.83 4.81
C LEU A 363 4.41 5.83 3.44
N THR A 364 3.94 6.66 2.51
CA THR A 364 4.49 6.74 1.16
C THR A 364 5.89 7.36 1.17
N ILE A 365 6.10 8.37 2.01
CA ILE A 365 7.42 8.99 2.23
C ILE A 365 8.38 7.96 2.83
N ILE A 366 7.93 7.24 3.86
CA ILE A 366 8.75 6.22 4.54
C ILE A 366 9.16 5.14 3.54
N LEU A 367 8.22 4.63 2.75
CA LEU A 367 8.51 3.57 1.80
C LEU A 367 9.48 4.03 0.70
N TYR A 368 9.28 5.25 0.16
CA TYR A 368 10.21 5.78 -0.83
C TYR A 368 11.62 5.92 -0.25
N ALA A 369 11.75 6.46 0.97
CA ALA A 369 13.03 6.61 1.63
C ALA A 369 13.77 5.27 1.78
N VAL A 370 13.05 4.21 2.15
CA VAL A 370 13.59 2.84 2.26
C VAL A 370 14.09 2.31 0.93
N VAL A 371 13.29 2.46 -0.13
CA VAL A 371 13.65 1.99 -1.48
C VAL A 371 14.83 2.78 -2.03
N ALA A 372 14.83 4.09 -1.81
CA ALA A 372 15.89 4.99 -2.24
C ALA A 372 17.15 4.93 -1.34
N ARG A 373 17.09 4.22 -0.21
CA ARG A 373 18.17 4.13 0.80
C ARG A 373 18.62 5.51 1.30
N ILE A 374 17.68 6.42 1.49
CA ILE A 374 17.90 7.74 2.06
C ILE A 374 17.23 7.86 3.43
N SER A 375 17.65 8.86 4.20
CA SER A 375 17.09 9.12 5.52
C SER A 375 15.59 9.42 5.44
N VAL A 376 14.78 8.73 6.26
CA VAL A 376 13.34 9.01 6.41
C VAL A 376 13.12 10.40 7.00
N VAL A 377 14.01 10.84 7.91
CA VAL A 377 13.98 12.18 8.51
C VAL A 377 14.17 13.24 7.43
N ASP A 378 15.17 13.08 6.56
CA ASP A 378 15.43 14.03 5.48
C ASP A 378 14.26 14.11 4.50
N MET A 379 13.63 12.97 4.21
CA MET A 379 12.43 12.94 3.39
C MET A 379 11.26 13.66 4.05
N PHE A 380 11.06 13.51 5.35
CA PHE A 380 10.02 14.23 6.09
C PHE A 380 10.27 15.74 6.09
N ILE A 381 11.51 16.15 6.34
CA ILE A 381 11.91 17.57 6.32
C ILE A 381 11.71 18.16 4.91
N GLY A 382 12.19 17.46 3.88
CA GLY A 382 12.10 17.91 2.49
C GLY A 382 10.67 17.95 1.94
N ALA A 383 9.76 17.08 2.44
CA ALA A 383 8.37 17.02 2.01
C ALA A 383 7.48 18.12 2.63
N PHE A 384 7.90 18.75 3.72
CA PHE A 384 7.04 19.63 4.51
C PHE A 384 6.56 20.87 3.72
N ILE A 385 7.48 21.60 3.09
CA ILE A 385 7.10 22.79 2.28
C ILE A 385 6.31 22.40 1.03
N PRO A 386 6.71 21.39 0.21
CA PRO A 386 5.91 20.89 -0.88
C PRO A 386 4.49 20.48 -0.47
N GLY A 387 4.34 19.77 0.65
CA GLY A 387 3.04 19.42 1.20
C GLY A 387 2.18 20.66 1.50
N ILE A 388 2.76 21.69 2.12
CA ILE A 388 2.07 22.96 2.35
C ILE A 388 1.67 23.62 1.02
N ILE A 389 2.52 23.62 -0.01
CA ILE A 389 2.20 24.17 -1.33
C ILE A 389 0.96 23.48 -1.91
N VAL A 390 0.93 22.15 -1.94
CA VAL A 390 -0.21 21.38 -2.45
C VAL A 390 -1.48 21.66 -1.63
N MET A 391 -1.37 21.65 -0.30
CA MET A 391 -2.47 21.92 0.62
C MET A 391 -3.06 23.32 0.42
N VAL A 392 -2.20 24.36 0.42
CA VAL A 392 -2.61 25.76 0.23
C VAL A 392 -3.25 25.95 -1.16
N THR A 393 -2.70 25.30 -2.17
CA THR A 393 -3.25 25.34 -3.54
C THR A 393 -4.68 24.81 -3.56
N MET A 394 -4.99 23.71 -2.85
CA MET A 394 -6.33 23.19 -2.71
C MET A 394 -7.27 24.11 -1.90
N MET A 395 -6.74 24.78 -0.86
CA MET A 395 -7.53 25.76 -0.09
C MET A 395 -7.89 26.99 -0.94
N LEU A 396 -6.93 27.50 -1.72
CA LEU A 396 -7.09 28.71 -2.52
C LEU A 396 -8.23 28.58 -3.55
N ILE A 397 -8.34 27.44 -4.25
CA ILE A 397 -9.45 27.26 -5.20
C ILE A 397 -10.81 27.32 -4.48
N GLY A 398 -10.90 26.72 -3.29
CA GLY A 398 -12.12 26.77 -2.49
C GLY A 398 -12.49 28.18 -2.05
N ILE A 399 -11.51 28.95 -1.58
CA ILE A 399 -11.68 30.36 -1.18
C ILE A 399 -12.13 31.20 -2.37
N VAL A 400 -11.46 31.04 -3.54
CA VAL A 400 -11.83 31.78 -4.77
C VAL A 400 -13.25 31.47 -5.23
N VAL A 401 -13.65 30.20 -5.20
CA VAL A 401 -15.01 29.79 -5.58
C VAL A 401 -16.03 30.32 -4.56
N ALA A 402 -15.74 30.24 -3.28
CA ALA A 402 -16.60 30.76 -2.22
C ALA A 402 -16.80 32.29 -2.35
N TYR A 403 -15.71 33.02 -2.61
CA TYR A 403 -15.76 34.46 -2.81
C TYR A 403 -16.59 34.85 -4.05
N ARG A 404 -16.40 34.15 -5.17
CA ARG A 404 -17.18 34.38 -6.41
C ARG A 404 -18.66 34.08 -6.23
N ASN A 405 -18.98 33.04 -5.46
CA ASN A 405 -20.38 32.65 -5.20
C ASN A 405 -21.00 33.43 -4.03
N LYS A 406 -20.29 34.41 -3.46
CA LYS A 406 -20.73 35.22 -2.31
C LYS A 406 -21.26 34.36 -1.16
N VAL A 407 -20.50 33.32 -0.84
CA VAL A 407 -20.85 32.39 0.24
C VAL A 407 -20.90 33.16 1.56
N ALA A 408 -22.00 33.01 2.29
CA ALA A 408 -22.18 33.64 3.59
C ALA A 408 -21.14 33.10 4.60
N THR A 409 -20.58 33.98 5.38
CA THR A 409 -19.66 33.65 6.46
C THR A 409 -20.35 33.75 7.80
N SER A 410 -19.98 32.90 8.74
CA SER A 410 -20.43 33.00 10.12
C SER A 410 -19.47 33.90 10.91
N PRO A 411 -19.94 34.73 11.86
CA PRO A 411 -19.04 35.49 12.72
C PRO A 411 -18.15 34.52 13.52
N PHE A 412 -16.89 34.95 13.75
CA PHE A 412 -15.96 34.17 14.56
C PHE A 412 -16.52 33.97 15.98
N ASN A 413 -16.63 32.71 16.41
CA ASN A 413 -17.16 32.34 17.71
C ASN A 413 -16.12 31.59 18.53
N TRP A 414 -15.49 32.28 19.47
CA TRP A 414 -14.48 31.69 20.35
C TRP A 414 -14.98 30.51 21.20
N ARG A 415 -16.29 30.47 21.51
CA ARG A 415 -16.86 29.36 22.27
C ARG A 415 -16.85 28.08 21.45
N GLU A 416 -17.22 28.14 20.17
CA GLU A 416 -17.18 26.99 19.26
C GLU A 416 -15.76 26.49 19.06
N VAL A 417 -14.80 27.40 18.86
CA VAL A 417 -13.38 27.06 18.74
C VAL A 417 -12.86 26.35 19.99
N ARG A 418 -13.16 26.93 21.17
CA ARG A 418 -12.74 26.34 22.45
C ARG A 418 -13.37 24.98 22.70
N GLN A 419 -14.63 24.81 22.36
CA GLN A 419 -15.32 23.54 22.46
C GLN A 419 -14.71 22.51 21.50
N GLY A 420 -14.58 22.86 20.21
CA GLY A 420 -13.98 21.97 19.21
C GLY A 420 -12.54 21.60 19.60
N LEU A 421 -11.74 22.54 20.10
CA LEU A 421 -10.38 22.26 20.56
C LEU A 421 -10.38 21.29 21.75
N ARG A 422 -11.28 21.48 22.72
CA ARG A 422 -11.39 20.59 23.87
C ARG A 422 -11.80 19.16 23.47
N GLU A 423 -12.66 19.04 22.46
CA GLU A 423 -13.13 17.77 21.97
C GLU A 423 -12.12 17.03 21.08
N SER A 424 -11.26 17.76 20.33
CA SER A 424 -10.31 17.18 19.38
C SER A 424 -8.84 17.35 19.74
N ILE A 425 -8.52 17.83 20.95
CA ILE A 425 -7.14 18.09 21.38
C ILE A 425 -6.29 16.80 21.34
N TRP A 426 -6.88 15.68 21.67
CA TRP A 426 -6.18 14.41 21.76
C TRP A 426 -5.77 13.90 20.36
N GLU A 427 -6.64 14.05 19.35
CA GLU A 427 -6.31 13.71 17.97
C GLU A 427 -5.23 14.65 17.42
N LEU A 428 -5.31 15.94 17.72
CA LEU A 428 -4.30 16.93 17.30
C LEU A 428 -2.92 16.70 17.95
N LEU A 429 -2.90 16.15 19.15
CA LEU A 429 -1.67 15.79 19.84
C LEU A 429 -0.98 14.59 19.22
N LEU A 430 -1.67 13.74 18.45
CA LEU A 430 -1.09 12.54 17.84
C LEU A 430 0.07 12.86 16.89
N PRO A 431 -0.06 13.75 15.87
CA PRO A 431 1.08 14.12 15.03
C PRO A 431 2.20 14.81 15.82
N VAL A 432 1.84 15.64 16.79
CA VAL A 432 2.82 16.31 17.67
C VAL A 432 3.60 15.28 18.49
N PHE A 433 2.92 14.30 19.05
CA PHE A 433 3.53 13.16 19.75
C PHE A 433 4.50 12.40 18.85
N ILE A 434 4.10 12.05 17.63
CA ILE A 434 4.94 11.32 16.68
C ILE A 434 6.18 12.15 16.32
N ILE A 435 5.99 13.42 15.99
CA ILE A 435 7.10 14.33 15.64
C ILE A 435 8.09 14.43 16.80
N ILE A 436 7.63 14.71 18.02
CA ILE A 436 8.52 14.88 19.17
C ILE A 436 9.26 13.57 19.47
N PHE A 437 8.56 12.44 19.59
CA PHE A 437 9.19 11.18 19.98
C PHE A 437 10.21 10.68 18.96
N TYR A 438 9.89 10.81 17.67
CA TYR A 438 10.76 10.37 16.60
C TYR A 438 11.93 11.32 16.33
N PHE A 439 11.68 12.62 16.14
CA PHE A 439 12.75 13.59 15.80
C PHE A 439 13.67 13.93 16.98
N ALA A 440 13.18 13.84 18.22
CA ALA A 440 14.06 13.97 19.38
C ALA A 440 14.88 12.68 19.65
N GLY A 441 14.73 11.64 18.84
CA GLY A 441 15.47 10.37 19.00
C GLY A 441 15.10 9.58 20.26
N ILE A 442 13.93 9.86 20.86
CA ILE A 442 13.44 9.15 22.07
C ILE A 442 13.06 7.72 21.72
N THR A 443 12.46 7.54 20.55
CA THR A 443 11.98 6.24 20.05
C THR A 443 12.36 6.06 18.58
N THR A 444 12.53 4.81 18.15
CA THR A 444 12.63 4.46 16.73
C THR A 444 11.30 4.71 16.02
N LEU A 445 11.30 4.70 14.68
CA LEU A 445 10.08 4.87 13.88
C LEU A 445 9.04 3.77 14.19
N LEU A 446 9.51 2.53 14.35
CA LEU A 446 8.68 1.39 14.72
C LEU A 446 8.03 1.58 16.10
N GLU A 447 8.82 1.95 17.09
CA GLU A 447 8.33 2.21 18.45
C GLU A 447 7.33 3.36 18.48
N THR A 448 7.63 4.44 17.74
CA THR A 448 6.72 5.59 17.59
C THR A 448 5.38 5.18 16.99
N ALA A 449 5.38 4.36 15.93
CA ALA A 449 4.16 3.87 15.30
C ALA A 449 3.36 2.97 16.23
N SER A 450 4.04 2.10 16.99
CA SER A 450 3.42 1.24 17.99
C SER A 450 2.75 2.05 19.11
N LEU A 451 3.47 3.02 19.66
CA LEU A 451 2.93 3.93 20.68
C LEU A 451 1.77 4.77 20.14
N ALA A 452 1.81 5.18 18.87
CA ALA A 452 0.70 5.90 18.24
C ALA A 452 -0.58 5.05 18.17
N VAL A 453 -0.47 3.75 17.84
CA VAL A 453 -1.61 2.82 17.86
C VAL A 453 -2.18 2.68 19.28
N VAL A 454 -1.32 2.47 20.27
CA VAL A 454 -1.74 2.34 21.68
C VAL A 454 -2.38 3.64 22.15
N TYR A 455 -1.76 4.79 21.85
CA TYR A 455 -2.27 6.12 22.19
C TYR A 455 -3.70 6.31 21.66
N ILE A 456 -3.89 6.14 20.35
CA ILE A 456 -5.21 6.40 19.76
C ILE A 456 -6.26 5.36 20.20
N ALA A 457 -5.87 4.10 20.41
CA ALA A 457 -6.76 3.09 20.96
C ALA A 457 -7.23 3.47 22.37
N VAL A 458 -6.34 3.97 23.22
CA VAL A 458 -6.69 4.46 24.56
C VAL A 458 -7.60 5.69 24.48
N ILE A 459 -7.27 6.67 23.62
CA ILE A 459 -8.08 7.88 23.48
C ILE A 459 -9.51 7.55 23.05
N GLU A 460 -9.67 6.74 22.00
CA GLU A 460 -11.00 6.44 21.45
C GLU A 460 -11.82 5.48 22.31
N THR A 461 -11.17 4.65 23.16
CA THR A 461 -11.89 3.71 24.02
C THR A 461 -12.11 4.21 25.44
N VAL A 462 -11.15 4.95 26.03
CA VAL A 462 -11.17 5.35 27.44
C VAL A 462 -11.54 6.82 27.62
N VAL A 463 -11.05 7.71 26.74
CA VAL A 463 -11.31 9.16 26.87
C VAL A 463 -12.62 9.55 26.18
N HIS A 464 -12.76 9.21 24.91
CA HIS A 464 -13.94 9.57 24.12
C HIS A 464 -15.08 8.54 24.19
N HIS A 465 -14.77 7.29 24.52
CA HIS A 465 -15.75 6.18 24.55
C HIS A 465 -16.48 5.96 23.22
N ASP A 466 -15.90 6.36 22.10
CA ASP A 466 -16.48 6.15 20.77
C ASP A 466 -16.44 4.69 20.36
N LEU A 467 -15.37 4.00 20.73
CA LEU A 467 -15.17 2.57 20.51
C LEU A 467 -15.13 1.85 21.87
N ARG A 468 -15.68 0.64 21.91
CA ARG A 468 -15.48 -0.25 23.06
C ARG A 468 -14.25 -1.11 22.80
N LEU A 469 -13.54 -1.52 23.86
CA LEU A 469 -12.43 -2.48 23.71
C LEU A 469 -12.82 -3.75 22.93
N ARG A 470 -14.10 -4.14 23.00
CA ARG A 470 -14.65 -5.28 22.25
C ARG A 470 -14.79 -5.02 20.76
N ASP A 471 -14.76 -3.78 20.31
CA ASP A 471 -14.92 -3.38 18.91
C ASP A 471 -13.57 -3.34 18.20
N LEU A 472 -12.44 -3.18 18.93
CA LEU A 472 -11.08 -3.13 18.36
C LEU A 472 -10.73 -4.35 17.49
N PRO A 473 -11.08 -5.61 17.86
CA PRO A 473 -10.89 -6.74 16.97
C PRO A 473 -11.63 -6.60 15.63
N GLY A 474 -12.82 -6.00 15.66
CA GLY A 474 -13.61 -5.70 14.45
C GLY A 474 -12.93 -4.67 13.55
N VAL A 475 -12.37 -3.62 14.14
CA VAL A 475 -11.58 -2.59 13.42
C VAL A 475 -10.32 -3.21 12.81
N ALA A 476 -9.58 -4.02 13.58
CA ALA A 476 -8.40 -4.71 13.10
C ALA A 476 -8.71 -5.64 11.90
N VAL A 477 -9.79 -6.42 11.98
CA VAL A 477 -10.23 -7.31 10.88
C VAL A 477 -10.58 -6.51 9.62
N LYS A 478 -11.08 -5.28 9.71
CA LYS A 478 -11.31 -4.40 8.56
C LYS A 478 -10.01 -3.84 7.97
N ALA A 479 -8.99 -3.60 8.79
CA ALA A 479 -7.68 -3.11 8.35
C ALA A 479 -6.83 -4.20 7.68
N ILE A 480 -6.91 -5.44 8.16
CA ILE A 480 -6.06 -6.57 7.70
C ILE A 480 -6.12 -6.81 6.19
N PRO A 481 -7.25 -6.77 5.48
CA PRO A 481 -7.27 -6.95 4.02
C PRO A 481 -6.46 -5.90 3.26
N ILE A 482 -6.45 -4.67 3.73
CA ILE A 482 -5.65 -3.59 3.13
C ILE A 482 -4.17 -3.81 3.45
N ILE A 483 -3.85 -4.08 4.71
CA ILE A 483 -2.49 -4.36 5.17
C ILE A 483 -1.90 -5.56 4.40
N GLY A 484 -2.60 -6.70 4.39
CA GLY A 484 -2.15 -7.91 3.71
C GLY A 484 -2.04 -7.73 2.19
N GLY A 485 -2.98 -6.99 1.58
CA GLY A 485 -2.93 -6.66 0.16
C GLY A 485 -1.72 -5.82 -0.22
N VAL A 486 -1.40 -4.78 0.57
CA VAL A 486 -0.22 -3.94 0.36
C VAL A 486 1.07 -4.72 0.59
N LEU A 487 1.19 -5.42 1.72
CA LEU A 487 2.41 -6.15 2.06
C LEU A 487 2.75 -7.27 1.06
N ILE A 488 1.75 -8.00 0.54
CA ILE A 488 2.01 -9.06 -0.45
C ILE A 488 2.45 -8.48 -1.81
N ILE A 489 1.92 -7.31 -2.21
CA ILE A 489 2.39 -6.60 -3.40
C ILE A 489 3.84 -6.16 -3.21
N LEU A 490 4.17 -5.58 -2.07
CA LEU A 490 5.54 -5.18 -1.73
C LEU A 490 6.49 -6.37 -1.78
N ALA A 491 6.12 -7.48 -1.17
CA ALA A 491 6.93 -8.70 -1.17
C ALA A 491 7.20 -9.22 -2.59
N MET A 492 6.17 -9.28 -3.43
CA MET A 492 6.31 -9.81 -4.79
C MET A 492 7.00 -8.84 -5.75
N SER A 493 6.76 -7.53 -5.62
CA SER A 493 7.43 -6.52 -6.44
C SER A 493 8.93 -6.42 -6.11
N ARG A 494 9.35 -6.76 -4.88
CA ARG A 494 10.76 -6.81 -4.52
C ARG A 494 11.56 -7.81 -5.37
N GLY A 495 10.96 -8.98 -5.66
CA GLY A 495 11.57 -9.96 -6.57
C GLY A 495 11.79 -9.39 -7.98
N LEU A 496 10.84 -8.61 -8.51
CA LEU A 496 10.99 -7.94 -9.79
C LEU A 496 12.07 -6.85 -9.74
N SER A 497 12.09 -6.04 -8.69
CA SER A 497 13.13 -5.01 -8.50
C SER A 497 14.52 -5.62 -8.41
N TYR A 498 14.66 -6.75 -7.73
CA TYR A 498 15.93 -7.47 -7.65
C TYR A 498 16.39 -7.94 -9.03
N TYR A 499 15.51 -8.56 -9.83
CA TYR A 499 15.84 -8.94 -11.20
C TYR A 499 16.25 -7.75 -12.06
N ILE A 500 15.53 -6.63 -11.99
CA ILE A 500 15.83 -5.39 -12.74
C ILE A 500 17.25 -4.90 -12.43
N ILE A 501 17.65 -4.96 -11.16
CA ILE A 501 18.98 -4.56 -10.69
C ILE A 501 20.04 -5.58 -11.15
N ASP A 502 19.77 -6.87 -10.96
CA ASP A 502 20.66 -7.97 -11.33
C ASP A 502 20.94 -8.00 -12.86
N ALA A 503 19.91 -7.78 -13.66
CA ALA A 503 19.98 -7.67 -15.11
C ALA A 503 20.56 -6.33 -15.61
N GLN A 504 21.04 -5.46 -14.71
CA GLN A 504 21.66 -4.16 -15.03
C GLN A 504 20.77 -3.22 -15.86
N VAL A 505 19.45 -3.40 -15.81
CA VAL A 505 18.49 -2.56 -16.56
C VAL A 505 18.67 -1.06 -16.28
N PRO A 506 18.89 -0.62 -15.02
CA PRO A 506 19.13 0.79 -14.74
C PRO A 506 20.34 1.36 -15.49
N ASN A 507 21.43 0.59 -15.61
CA ASN A 507 22.65 1.03 -16.30
C ASN A 507 22.41 1.19 -17.81
N VAL A 508 21.76 0.19 -18.44
CA VAL A 508 21.42 0.25 -19.87
C VAL A 508 20.49 1.43 -20.16
N LEU A 509 19.50 1.66 -19.29
CA LEU A 509 18.57 2.77 -19.42
C LEU A 509 19.28 4.12 -19.24
N THR A 510 20.21 4.20 -18.29
CA THR A 510 21.01 5.38 -18.00
C THR A 510 21.90 5.76 -19.21
N GLU A 511 22.61 4.80 -19.78
CA GLU A 511 23.44 5.02 -20.98
C GLU A 511 22.59 5.50 -22.17
N TRP A 512 21.44 4.87 -22.40
CA TRP A 512 20.53 5.28 -23.46
C TRP A 512 20.00 6.71 -23.25
N ILE A 513 19.59 7.05 -22.02
CA ILE A 513 19.07 8.39 -21.69
C ILE A 513 20.17 9.44 -21.81
N GLN A 514 21.38 9.18 -21.30
CA GLN A 514 22.51 10.11 -21.41
C GLN A 514 22.87 10.41 -22.87
N HIS A 515 22.81 9.39 -23.74
CA HIS A 515 23.09 9.58 -25.15
C HIS A 515 22.03 10.42 -25.87
N ASN A 516 20.75 10.29 -25.47
CA ASN A 516 19.64 10.92 -26.20
C ASN A 516 19.12 12.21 -25.53
N ILE A 517 19.34 12.40 -24.21
CA ILE A 517 18.81 13.51 -23.44
C ILE A 517 19.97 14.22 -22.73
N GLN A 518 20.31 15.42 -23.20
CA GLN A 518 21.41 16.21 -22.63
C GLN A 518 20.93 17.30 -21.65
N SER A 519 19.63 17.57 -21.60
CA SER A 519 19.06 18.65 -20.80
C SER A 519 18.34 18.11 -19.56
N LYS A 520 18.74 18.57 -18.37
CA LYS A 520 18.04 18.31 -17.10
C LYS A 520 16.56 18.69 -17.15
N ILE A 521 16.22 19.79 -17.83
CA ILE A 521 14.83 20.26 -17.96
C ILE A 521 14.01 19.25 -18.77
N ILE A 522 14.54 18.76 -19.91
CA ILE A 522 13.86 17.76 -20.73
C ILE A 522 13.69 16.47 -19.94
N PHE A 523 14.72 16.03 -19.20
CA PHE A 523 14.63 14.87 -18.33
C PHE A 523 13.48 15.02 -17.31
N LEU A 524 13.40 16.16 -16.60
CA LEU A 524 12.34 16.40 -15.61
C LEU A 524 10.94 16.47 -16.22
N VAL A 525 10.79 17.03 -17.45
CA VAL A 525 9.50 17.01 -18.16
C VAL A 525 9.08 15.58 -18.49
N LEU A 526 9.98 14.78 -19.05
CA LEU A 526 9.70 13.39 -19.39
C LEU A 526 9.42 12.57 -18.12
N LEU A 527 10.18 12.79 -17.06
CA LEU A 527 9.98 12.15 -15.77
C LEU A 527 8.58 12.44 -15.22
N ASN A 528 8.13 13.70 -15.21
CA ASN A 528 6.79 14.07 -14.78
C ASN A 528 5.71 13.34 -15.60
N ILE A 529 5.84 13.29 -16.92
CA ILE A 529 4.89 12.60 -17.80
C ILE A 529 4.83 11.10 -17.47
N VAL A 530 5.99 10.45 -17.37
CA VAL A 530 6.09 9.02 -17.07
C VAL A 530 5.51 8.71 -15.69
N LEU A 531 5.80 9.52 -14.69
CA LEU A 531 5.31 9.32 -13.33
C LEU A 531 3.80 9.57 -13.19
N ILE A 532 3.24 10.57 -13.89
CA ILE A 532 1.78 10.78 -13.92
C ILE A 532 1.10 9.57 -14.59
N ILE A 533 1.64 9.07 -15.70
CA ILE A 533 1.13 7.87 -16.36
C ILE A 533 1.25 6.66 -15.41
N THR A 534 2.37 6.50 -14.73
CA THR A 534 2.55 5.44 -13.73
C THR A 534 1.48 5.51 -12.63
N GLY A 535 1.27 6.69 -12.04
CA GLY A 535 0.24 6.89 -11.01
C GLY A 535 -1.19 6.70 -11.52
N CYS A 536 -1.43 6.92 -12.83
CA CYS A 536 -2.72 6.60 -13.45
C CYS A 536 -3.04 5.11 -13.39
N PHE A 537 -2.04 4.23 -13.59
CA PHE A 537 -2.25 2.79 -13.75
C PHE A 537 -1.89 1.95 -12.52
N MET A 538 -1.06 2.47 -11.62
CA MET A 538 -0.53 1.74 -10.48
C MET A 538 -0.90 2.43 -9.16
N ASP A 539 -1.05 1.65 -8.11
CA ASP A 539 -1.09 2.20 -6.75
C ASP A 539 0.30 2.72 -6.33
N ILE A 540 0.32 3.57 -5.31
CA ILE A 540 1.55 4.25 -4.88
C ILE A 540 2.62 3.28 -4.38
N PHE A 541 2.22 2.21 -3.69
CA PHE A 541 3.16 1.23 -3.13
C PHE A 541 3.85 0.43 -4.25
N SER A 542 3.09 -0.06 -5.23
CA SER A 542 3.63 -0.76 -6.41
C SER A 542 4.50 0.14 -7.26
N ALA A 543 4.09 1.39 -7.49
CA ALA A 543 4.87 2.37 -8.24
C ALA A 543 6.22 2.65 -7.58
N ILE A 544 6.26 2.86 -6.26
CA ILE A 544 7.52 3.07 -5.53
C ILE A 544 8.43 1.85 -5.67
N MET A 545 7.90 0.64 -5.52
CA MET A 545 8.73 -0.58 -5.55
C MET A 545 9.29 -0.91 -6.94
N VAL A 546 8.55 -0.63 -8.01
CA VAL A 546 8.93 -1.01 -9.38
C VAL A 546 9.63 0.12 -10.11
N VAL A 547 9.11 1.34 -10.01
CA VAL A 547 9.56 2.47 -10.83
C VAL A 547 10.66 3.28 -10.13
N ALA A 548 10.63 3.42 -8.80
CA ALA A 548 11.66 4.20 -8.11
C ALA A 548 13.09 3.64 -8.33
N PRO A 549 13.35 2.31 -8.28
CA PRO A 549 14.69 1.77 -8.56
C PRO A 549 15.22 2.09 -9.98
N LEU A 550 14.33 2.33 -10.94
CA LEU A 550 14.71 2.74 -12.31
C LEU A 550 15.00 4.25 -12.38
N VAL A 551 14.22 5.05 -11.64
CA VAL A 551 14.28 6.52 -11.70
C VAL A 551 15.43 7.08 -10.87
N ILE A 552 15.76 6.46 -9.72
CA ILE A 552 16.78 6.96 -8.79
C ILE A 552 18.15 7.12 -9.47
N PRO A 553 18.71 6.12 -10.15
CA PRO A 553 20.00 6.27 -10.84
C PRO A 553 19.97 7.36 -11.92
N LEU A 554 18.83 7.50 -12.63
CA LEU A 554 18.67 8.55 -13.63
C LEU A 554 18.69 9.94 -13.01
N GLY A 555 18.02 10.12 -11.86
CA GLY A 555 18.02 11.37 -11.11
C GLY A 555 19.44 11.78 -10.68
N GLU A 556 20.24 10.84 -10.22
CA GLU A 556 21.64 11.05 -9.83
C GLU A 556 22.49 11.55 -11.01
N VAL A 557 22.32 10.95 -12.18
CA VAL A 557 23.04 11.35 -13.41
C VAL A 557 22.75 12.78 -13.81
N PHE A 558 21.50 13.25 -13.66
CA PHE A 558 21.11 14.63 -13.95
C PHE A 558 21.33 15.59 -12.77
N GLY A 559 22.01 15.14 -11.71
CA GLY A 559 22.29 15.95 -10.52
C GLY A 559 21.02 16.43 -9.82
N VAL A 560 20.01 15.59 -9.74
CA VAL A 560 18.79 15.83 -8.95
C VAL A 560 19.04 15.33 -7.53
N HIS A 561 18.86 16.19 -6.53
CA HIS A 561 19.04 15.79 -5.14
C HIS A 561 18.10 14.61 -4.78
N PRO A 562 18.55 13.55 -4.09
CA PRO A 562 17.73 12.35 -3.85
C PRO A 562 16.40 12.62 -3.15
N VAL A 563 16.38 13.50 -2.15
CA VAL A 563 15.13 13.90 -1.47
C VAL A 563 14.21 14.65 -2.42
N HIS A 564 14.75 15.57 -3.22
CA HIS A 564 13.96 16.31 -4.22
C HIS A 564 13.34 15.38 -5.26
N LEU A 565 14.10 14.39 -5.73
CA LEU A 565 13.60 13.37 -6.64
C LEU A 565 12.44 12.58 -6.03
N GLY A 566 12.57 12.20 -4.74
CA GLY A 566 11.51 11.51 -4.01
C GLY A 566 10.23 12.33 -3.89
N ILE A 567 10.35 13.62 -3.63
CA ILE A 567 9.19 14.52 -3.56
C ILE A 567 8.53 14.68 -4.94
N ILE A 568 9.32 14.86 -6.01
CA ILE A 568 8.82 14.87 -7.39
C ILE A 568 8.07 13.56 -7.68
N PHE A 569 8.65 12.42 -7.31
CA PHE A 569 8.06 11.11 -7.52
C PHE A 569 6.68 11.00 -6.85
N LEU A 570 6.59 11.29 -5.56
CA LEU A 570 5.36 11.18 -4.79
C LEU A 570 4.29 12.17 -5.26
N ALA A 571 4.65 13.42 -5.55
CA ALA A 571 3.72 14.44 -6.03
C ALA A 571 3.14 14.12 -7.42
N ASN A 572 3.94 13.51 -8.30
CA ASN A 572 3.45 13.03 -9.60
C ASN A 572 2.47 11.88 -9.47
N LEU A 573 2.74 10.91 -8.58
CA LEU A 573 1.81 9.81 -8.34
C LEU A 573 0.48 10.30 -7.74
N GLU A 574 0.54 11.29 -6.83
CA GLU A 574 -0.67 11.94 -6.31
C GLU A 574 -1.55 12.49 -7.44
N LEU A 575 -0.92 13.19 -8.39
CA LEU A 575 -1.61 13.73 -9.56
C LEU A 575 -2.09 12.61 -10.50
N GLY A 576 -1.32 11.55 -10.66
CA GLY A 576 -1.67 10.37 -11.44
C GLY A 576 -2.95 9.68 -10.96
N PHE A 577 -3.22 9.68 -9.64
CA PHE A 577 -4.46 9.13 -9.08
C PHE A 577 -5.73 9.86 -9.49
N MET A 578 -5.59 11.06 -10.03
CA MET A 578 -6.68 11.86 -10.58
C MET A 578 -6.68 11.88 -12.11
N THR A 579 -5.84 11.07 -12.75
CA THR A 579 -5.67 11.06 -14.21
C THR A 579 -6.43 9.90 -14.84
N PRO A 580 -7.32 10.16 -15.85
CA PRO A 580 -7.91 9.08 -16.64
C PRO A 580 -6.83 8.27 -17.41
N PRO A 581 -7.04 6.96 -17.75
CA PRO A 581 -8.33 6.24 -17.69
C PRO A 581 -8.61 5.52 -16.39
N VAL A 582 -7.60 5.25 -15.53
CA VAL A 582 -7.79 4.54 -14.27
C VAL A 582 -7.94 5.51 -13.12
N GLY A 583 -6.84 6.06 -12.61
CA GLY A 583 -6.84 6.99 -11.49
C GLY A 583 -7.57 6.49 -10.24
N LEU A 584 -6.86 5.93 -9.29
CA LEU A 584 -7.47 5.26 -8.11
C LEU A 584 -8.52 6.12 -7.41
N ASN A 585 -8.25 7.41 -7.22
CA ASN A 585 -9.17 8.33 -6.55
C ASN A 585 -10.47 8.53 -7.34
N LEU A 586 -10.42 8.47 -8.67
CA LEU A 586 -11.58 8.64 -9.56
C LEU A 586 -12.58 7.48 -9.36
N PHE A 587 -12.09 6.24 -9.31
CA PHE A 587 -12.92 5.07 -9.06
C PHE A 587 -13.53 5.08 -7.68
N LEU A 588 -12.73 5.35 -6.66
CA LEU A 588 -13.21 5.36 -5.28
C LEU A 588 -14.24 6.46 -5.04
N SER A 589 -14.07 7.61 -5.69
CA SER A 589 -15.04 8.71 -5.65
C SER A 589 -16.31 8.38 -6.41
N SER A 590 -16.20 7.76 -7.59
CA SER A 590 -17.35 7.27 -8.35
C SER A 590 -18.21 6.33 -7.49
N TYR A 591 -17.57 5.38 -6.82
CA TYR A 591 -18.24 4.46 -5.90
C TYR A 591 -18.82 5.17 -4.67
N ARG A 592 -18.04 6.06 -4.02
CA ARG A 592 -18.47 6.73 -2.78
C ARG A 592 -19.61 7.70 -2.96
N PHE A 593 -19.61 8.46 -4.07
CA PHE A 593 -20.61 9.49 -4.36
C PHE A 593 -21.73 8.99 -5.28
N GLU A 594 -21.68 7.70 -5.66
CA GLU A 594 -22.67 7.07 -6.57
C GLU A 594 -22.83 7.85 -7.89
N LYS A 595 -21.71 8.33 -8.45
CA LYS A 595 -21.67 9.10 -9.69
C LYS A 595 -20.94 8.34 -10.79
N PRO A 596 -21.40 8.44 -12.05
CA PRO A 596 -20.71 7.81 -13.16
C PRO A 596 -19.29 8.39 -13.31
N LEU A 597 -18.35 7.54 -13.70
CA LEU A 597 -16.92 7.86 -13.77
C LEU A 597 -16.63 9.09 -14.64
N ASN A 598 -17.31 9.20 -15.80
CA ASN A 598 -17.16 10.34 -16.70
C ASN A 598 -17.52 11.69 -16.04
N GLN A 599 -18.49 11.69 -15.13
CA GLN A 599 -18.84 12.88 -14.36
C GLN A 599 -17.73 13.24 -13.38
N ILE A 600 -17.17 12.25 -12.69
CA ILE A 600 -16.03 12.47 -11.77
C ILE A 600 -14.83 13.01 -12.54
N TYR A 601 -14.50 12.46 -13.73
CA TYR A 601 -13.41 12.97 -14.57
C TYR A 601 -13.56 14.48 -14.85
N THR A 602 -14.75 14.90 -15.30
CA THR A 602 -14.99 16.32 -15.62
C THR A 602 -14.97 17.21 -14.38
N ASN A 603 -15.39 16.69 -13.22
CA ASN A 603 -15.44 17.45 -11.98
C ASN A 603 -14.04 17.69 -11.39
N VAL A 604 -13.09 16.78 -11.63
CA VAL A 604 -11.72 16.85 -11.09
C VAL A 604 -10.82 17.77 -11.91
N ILE A 605 -11.10 18.02 -13.20
CA ILE A 605 -10.22 18.79 -14.10
C ILE A 605 -9.69 20.11 -13.48
N PRO A 606 -10.52 20.98 -12.85
CA PRO A 606 -10.01 22.24 -12.30
C PRO A 606 -8.96 22.02 -11.19
N PHE A 607 -9.15 21.01 -10.37
CA PHE A 607 -8.25 20.65 -9.28
C PHE A 607 -6.97 20.00 -9.81
N PHE A 608 -7.09 19.14 -10.81
CA PHE A 608 -5.96 18.55 -11.51
C PHE A 608 -5.03 19.62 -12.10
N VAL A 609 -5.59 20.59 -12.85
CA VAL A 609 -4.80 21.66 -13.45
C VAL A 609 -4.08 22.49 -12.40
N LEU A 610 -4.75 22.79 -11.30
CA LEU A 610 -4.15 23.57 -10.23
C LEU A 610 -3.03 22.81 -9.49
N GLN A 611 -3.24 21.51 -9.21
CA GLN A 611 -2.19 20.69 -8.62
C GLN A 611 -1.03 20.40 -9.60
N LEU A 612 -1.31 20.34 -10.90
CA LEU A 612 -0.26 20.27 -11.92
C LEU A 612 0.66 21.52 -11.86
N ILE A 613 0.07 22.69 -11.68
CA ILE A 613 0.87 23.94 -11.50
C ILE A 613 1.72 23.82 -10.23
N ALA A 614 1.15 23.37 -9.12
CA ALA A 614 1.90 23.17 -7.87
C ALA A 614 3.04 22.15 -8.06
N LEU A 615 2.79 21.04 -8.76
CA LEU A 615 3.78 20.03 -9.10
C LEU A 615 4.92 20.62 -9.93
N LEU A 616 4.62 21.43 -10.96
CA LEU A 616 5.65 22.07 -11.79
C LEU A 616 6.49 23.04 -10.96
N VAL A 617 5.88 23.81 -10.07
CA VAL A 617 6.61 24.69 -9.13
C VAL A 617 7.54 23.86 -8.24
N ILE A 618 7.06 22.76 -7.66
CA ILE A 618 7.88 21.86 -6.83
C ILE A 618 9.02 21.27 -7.66
N THR A 619 8.74 20.77 -8.87
CA THR A 619 9.72 20.11 -9.73
C THR A 619 10.86 21.03 -10.17
N TYR A 620 10.53 22.27 -10.59
CA TYR A 620 11.52 23.17 -11.17
C TYR A 620 12.16 24.15 -10.19
N VAL A 621 11.70 24.16 -8.92
CA VAL A 621 12.27 24.98 -7.86
C VAL A 621 12.73 24.08 -6.70
N PRO A 622 13.93 23.46 -6.80
CA PRO A 622 14.46 22.53 -5.79
C PRO A 622 14.56 23.13 -4.39
N TRP A 623 14.65 24.45 -4.31
CA TRP A 623 14.73 25.19 -3.05
C TRP A 623 13.61 24.78 -2.06
N PHE A 624 12.39 24.56 -2.52
CA PHE A 624 11.26 24.16 -1.66
C PHE A 624 11.46 22.82 -0.96
N THR A 625 12.27 21.94 -1.53
CA THR A 625 12.55 20.61 -0.96
C THR A 625 13.86 20.57 -0.19
N THR A 626 14.79 21.49 -0.44
CA THR A 626 16.16 21.43 0.10
C THR A 626 16.46 22.49 1.17
N VAL A 627 15.70 23.59 1.22
CA VAL A 627 15.97 24.70 2.16
C VAL A 627 15.90 24.24 3.62
N LEU A 628 14.91 23.44 4.00
CA LEU A 628 14.80 22.95 5.37
C LEU A 628 15.89 21.92 5.69
N LEU A 629 16.36 21.14 4.72
CA LEU A 629 17.48 20.23 4.89
C LEU A 629 18.79 20.99 5.19
N GLN A 630 18.98 22.15 4.59
CA GLN A 630 20.15 23.02 4.86
C GLN A 630 20.10 23.68 6.24
N LEU A 631 18.88 23.84 6.82
CA LEU A 631 18.69 24.46 8.13
C LEU A 631 18.72 23.45 9.29
N PHE A 632 18.29 22.21 9.06
CA PHE A 632 18.07 21.20 10.10
C PHE A 632 18.82 19.89 9.86
N GLY A 633 19.51 19.75 8.71
CA GLY A 633 20.26 18.55 8.29
C GLY A 633 21.74 18.60 8.64
#